data_c2b1a9865a70e412dbfdf1c2ba28308b
#
_entry.id   c2b1a9865a70e412dbfdf1c2ba28308b
#
_cell.length_a   1.000
_cell.length_b   1.000
_cell.length_c   1.000
_cell.angle_alpha   90.00
_cell.angle_beta   90.00
_cell.angle_gamma   90.00
#
_symmetry.space_group_name_H-M   'P 1'
#
loop_
_entity.id
_entity.type
_entity.pdbx_description
1 polymer ?
#
loop_
_entity_poly.entity_id
_entity_poly.type
_entity_poly.pdbx_seq_one_letter_code
_entity_poly.pdbx_strand_id
1 'polypeptide(L)'
;MDESIRTWTIEDVENARFEDDHVQPYVHLRRISADPAVREVTFPPNATLGVHSHPCDTLYVIRSGEFIVEGERSYRPGDLRWVRAGVSYGPERAGADGAVVLVVSTNGPFGVRWGHA
;
A
#
# COMPACT_ATOMS: atom_id res chain seq x y z
N MET A 1 11.02 -22.73 -15.67
CA MET A 1 11.66 -21.44 -15.44
C MET A 1 12.18 -21.42 -14.00
N ASP A 2 13.39 -20.92 -13.84
CA ASP A 2 13.99 -20.79 -12.53
C ASP A 2 13.23 -19.73 -11.71
N GLU A 3 12.79 -20.09 -10.49
CA GLU A 3 12.03 -19.20 -9.63
C GLU A 3 12.93 -18.29 -8.76
N SER A 4 14.25 -18.38 -8.87
CA SER A 4 15.15 -17.52 -8.14
C SER A 4 15.08 -16.05 -8.61
N ILE A 5 14.53 -15.81 -9.79
CA ILE A 5 14.27 -14.47 -10.31
C ILE A 5 12.85 -14.43 -10.85
N ARG A 6 12.06 -13.47 -10.38
CA ARG A 6 10.72 -13.22 -10.89
C ARG A 6 10.61 -11.75 -11.26
N THR A 7 9.88 -11.48 -12.33
CA THR A 7 9.75 -10.12 -12.87
C THR A 7 8.29 -9.77 -13.07
N TRP A 8 7.92 -8.58 -12.69
CA TRP A 8 6.60 -8.00 -12.99
C TRP A 8 6.85 -6.74 -13.80
N THR A 9 6.38 -6.73 -15.04
CA THR A 9 6.48 -5.56 -15.90
C THR A 9 5.40 -4.55 -15.52
N ILE A 10 5.50 -3.33 -16.06
CA ILE A 10 4.46 -2.33 -15.83
C ILE A 10 3.12 -2.81 -16.41
N GLU A 11 3.15 -3.56 -17.51
CA GLU A 11 1.95 -4.14 -18.08
C GLU A 11 1.33 -5.17 -17.14
N ASP A 12 2.13 -5.99 -16.49
CA ASP A 12 1.65 -6.96 -15.50
C ASP A 12 0.95 -6.25 -14.35
N VAL A 13 1.53 -5.15 -13.87
CA VAL A 13 0.95 -4.36 -12.78
C VAL A 13 -0.37 -3.72 -13.22
N GLU A 14 -0.40 -3.14 -14.41
CA GLU A 14 -1.60 -2.47 -14.92
C GLU A 14 -2.73 -3.45 -15.24
N ASN A 15 -2.40 -4.69 -15.60
CA ASN A 15 -3.38 -5.74 -15.89
C ASN A 15 -3.83 -6.52 -14.66
N ALA A 16 -3.20 -6.30 -13.51
CA ALA A 16 -3.63 -6.94 -12.27
C ALA A 16 -5.03 -6.45 -11.89
N ARG A 17 -5.90 -7.38 -11.52
CA ARG A 17 -7.29 -7.05 -11.22
C ARG A 17 -7.38 -6.33 -9.89
N PHE A 18 -8.25 -5.32 -9.82
CA PHE A 18 -8.65 -4.76 -8.54
C PHE A 18 -9.45 -5.80 -7.77
N GLU A 19 -9.21 -5.90 -6.47
CA GLU A 19 -9.96 -6.79 -5.61
C GLU A 19 -11.28 -6.12 -5.20
N ASP A 20 -12.35 -6.92 -5.13
CA ASP A 20 -13.67 -6.41 -4.77
C ASP A 20 -13.75 -6.07 -3.28
N ASP A 21 -13.03 -6.80 -2.44
CA ASP A 21 -12.99 -6.59 -1.00
C ASP A 21 -11.88 -5.60 -0.63
N HIS A 22 -12.02 -4.39 -1.05
CA HIS A 22 -11.09 -3.33 -0.72
C HIS A 22 -11.13 -2.98 0.77
N VAL A 23 -10.05 -2.38 1.25
CA VAL A 23 -9.88 -2.10 2.69
C VAL A 23 -10.82 -1.03 3.22
N GLN A 24 -11.28 -0.13 2.36
CA GLN A 24 -12.29 0.91 2.69
C GLN A 24 -13.04 1.26 1.41
N PRO A 25 -14.25 1.85 1.51
CA PRO A 25 -15.12 2.03 0.34
C PRO A 25 -14.51 2.75 -0.86
N TYR A 26 -13.50 3.57 -0.66
CA TYR A 26 -12.97 4.39 -1.74
C TYR A 26 -11.54 4.04 -2.13
N VAL A 27 -10.92 3.11 -1.41
CA VAL A 27 -9.53 2.73 -1.65
C VAL A 27 -9.52 1.41 -2.39
N HIS A 28 -8.86 1.39 -3.54
CA HIS A 28 -8.80 0.24 -4.42
C HIS A 28 -7.47 -0.46 -4.30
N LEU A 29 -7.48 -1.78 -4.34
CA LEU A 29 -6.30 -2.59 -4.13
C LEU A 29 -6.13 -3.58 -5.28
N ARG A 30 -4.92 -3.64 -5.83
CA ARG A 30 -4.49 -4.69 -6.75
C ARG A 30 -3.48 -5.57 -6.05
N ARG A 31 -3.70 -6.88 -6.08
CA ARG A 31 -2.71 -7.83 -5.60
C ARG A 31 -1.82 -8.24 -6.76
N ILE A 32 -0.57 -7.77 -6.75
CA ILE A 32 0.40 -8.07 -7.80
C ILE A 32 1.04 -9.42 -7.54
N SER A 33 1.37 -9.71 -6.28
CA SER A 33 1.97 -10.98 -5.88
C SER A 33 1.56 -11.31 -4.45
N ALA A 34 1.35 -12.59 -4.19
CA ALA A 34 1.05 -13.08 -2.84
C ALA A 34 2.32 -13.38 -2.06
N ASP A 35 3.37 -13.84 -2.75
CA ASP A 35 4.65 -14.21 -2.13
C ASP A 35 5.78 -13.95 -3.14
N PRO A 36 6.58 -12.90 -2.97
CA PRO A 36 6.46 -11.85 -1.94
C PRO A 36 5.13 -11.11 -2.04
N ALA A 37 4.64 -10.63 -0.90
CA ALA A 37 3.37 -9.91 -0.87
C ALA A 37 3.56 -8.50 -1.41
N VAL A 38 3.03 -8.24 -2.60
CA VAL A 38 3.12 -6.96 -3.28
C VAL A 38 1.71 -6.51 -3.69
N ARG A 39 1.33 -5.33 -3.26
CA ARG A 39 0.03 -4.74 -3.57
C ARG A 39 0.19 -3.32 -4.07
N GLU A 40 -0.68 -2.91 -4.97
CA GLU A 40 -0.81 -1.52 -5.35
C GLU A 40 -2.11 -0.99 -4.77
N VAL A 41 -2.02 0.09 -4.02
CA VAL A 41 -3.18 0.72 -3.38
C VAL A 41 -3.42 2.07 -4.04
N THR A 42 -4.63 2.29 -4.52
CA THR A 42 -5.04 3.53 -5.19
C THR A 42 -6.03 4.27 -4.31
N PHE A 43 -5.68 5.50 -3.96
CA PHE A 43 -6.55 6.41 -3.21
C PHE A 43 -7.10 7.43 -4.19
N PRO A 44 -8.43 7.52 -4.34
CA PRO A 44 -9.03 8.66 -5.06
C PRO A 44 -8.70 9.99 -4.39
N PRO A 45 -8.88 11.12 -5.09
CA PRO A 45 -8.64 12.43 -4.51
C PRO A 45 -9.31 12.61 -3.15
N ASN A 46 -8.54 13.05 -2.18
CA ASN A 46 -8.97 13.35 -0.81
C ASN A 46 -9.53 12.15 -0.03
N ALA A 47 -9.38 10.93 -0.54
CA ALA A 47 -9.82 9.73 0.17
C ALA A 47 -9.02 9.53 1.45
N THR A 48 -9.65 8.92 2.45
CA THR A 48 -9.04 8.66 3.74
C THR A 48 -9.08 7.17 4.07
N LEU A 49 -8.10 6.72 4.83
CA LEU A 49 -8.03 5.37 5.35
C LEU A 49 -7.72 5.45 6.84
N GLY A 50 -8.50 4.74 7.65
CA GLY A 50 -8.40 4.83 9.12
C GLY A 50 -7.09 4.30 9.68
N VAL A 51 -6.89 4.56 10.96
CA VAL A 51 -5.75 4.06 11.72
C VAL A 51 -5.71 2.53 11.65
N HIS A 52 -4.55 1.97 11.36
CA HIS A 52 -4.38 0.53 11.26
C HIS A 52 -2.93 0.11 11.43
N SER A 53 -2.69 -1.18 11.52
CA SER A 53 -1.37 -1.78 11.55
C SER A 53 -1.35 -3.02 10.66
N HIS A 54 -0.15 -3.50 10.35
CA HIS A 54 0.05 -4.74 9.61
C HIS A 54 0.83 -5.75 10.46
N PRO A 55 0.58 -7.05 10.29
CA PRO A 55 1.30 -8.09 11.04
C PRO A 55 2.71 -8.35 10.51
N CYS A 56 3.11 -7.64 9.47
CA CYS A 56 4.41 -7.81 8.81
C CYS A 56 5.10 -6.46 8.67
N ASP A 57 6.42 -6.48 8.50
CA ASP A 57 7.16 -5.28 8.14
C ASP A 57 6.77 -4.86 6.74
N THR A 58 6.46 -3.59 6.53
CA THR A 58 5.85 -3.10 5.30
C THR A 58 6.65 -1.94 4.74
N LEU A 59 7.01 -2.06 3.46
CA LEU A 59 7.66 -1.00 2.71
C LEU A 59 6.64 -0.36 1.77
N TYR A 60 6.53 0.95 1.84
CA TYR A 60 5.69 1.76 0.96
C TYR A 60 6.56 2.47 -0.06
N VAL A 61 6.16 2.39 -1.31
CA VAL A 61 6.79 3.15 -2.40
C VAL A 61 5.71 4.04 -3.00
N ILE A 62 5.88 5.35 -2.88
CA ILE A 62 4.90 6.30 -3.39
C ILE A 62 5.13 6.44 -4.90
N ARG A 63 4.11 6.10 -5.69
CA ARG A 63 4.22 6.08 -7.15
C ARG A 63 3.66 7.33 -7.80
N SER A 64 2.56 7.85 -7.29
CA SER A 64 1.96 9.07 -7.85
C SER A 64 1.13 9.79 -6.80
N GLY A 65 0.85 11.06 -7.04
CA GLY A 65 0.02 11.87 -6.18
C GLY A 65 0.69 12.29 -4.90
N GLU A 66 -0.09 12.43 -3.85
CA GLU A 66 0.39 12.81 -2.52
C GLU A 66 -0.24 11.89 -1.48
N PHE A 67 0.61 11.24 -0.69
CA PHE A 67 0.19 10.32 0.37
C PHE A 67 0.53 10.95 1.71
N ILE A 68 -0.49 11.26 2.49
CA ILE A 68 -0.36 12.00 3.75
C ILE A 68 -0.67 11.06 4.90
N VAL A 69 0.25 10.97 5.87
CA VAL A 69 0.03 10.20 7.10
C VAL A 69 0.04 11.15 8.27
N GLU A 70 -1.08 11.23 8.96
CA GLU A 70 -1.22 12.13 10.11
C GLU A 70 -0.20 11.79 11.20
N GLY A 71 0.45 12.81 11.71
CA GLY A 71 1.51 12.64 12.70
C GLY A 71 2.89 12.35 12.08
N GLU A 72 2.97 12.15 10.79
CA GLU A 72 4.23 11.92 10.08
C GLU A 72 4.52 13.08 9.13
N ARG A 73 4.13 12.92 7.88
CA ARG A 73 4.36 13.92 6.82
C ARG A 73 3.51 13.64 5.60
N SER A 74 3.63 14.53 4.62
CA SER A 74 3.17 14.30 3.25
C SER A 74 4.31 13.65 2.46
N TYR A 75 4.01 12.52 1.85
CA TYR A 75 4.96 11.77 1.01
C TYR A 75 4.64 12.02 -0.46
N ARG A 76 5.67 12.09 -1.29
CA ARG A 76 5.59 12.40 -2.72
C ARG A 76 6.17 11.26 -3.55
N PRO A 77 5.88 11.25 -4.87
CA PRO A 77 6.40 10.20 -5.74
C PRO A 77 7.91 10.02 -5.62
N GLY A 78 8.32 8.77 -5.46
CA GLY A 78 9.71 8.40 -5.23
C GLY A 78 10.08 8.25 -3.77
N ASP A 79 9.27 8.74 -2.83
CA ASP A 79 9.53 8.55 -1.41
C ASP A 79 9.32 7.10 -1.01
N LEU A 80 10.09 6.65 -0.05
CA LEU A 80 9.98 5.34 0.57
C LEU A 80 9.63 5.51 2.04
N ARG A 81 8.81 4.59 2.55
CA ARG A 81 8.44 4.58 3.96
C ARG A 81 8.40 3.14 4.46
N TRP A 82 9.11 2.85 5.52
CA TRP A 82 9.09 1.52 6.13
C TRP A 82 8.40 1.57 7.49
N VAL A 83 7.52 0.60 7.74
CA VAL A 83 6.80 0.48 9.01
C VAL A 83 7.01 -0.93 9.55
N ARG A 84 7.49 -1.02 10.80
CA ARG A 84 7.67 -2.30 11.47
C ARG A 84 6.32 -2.95 11.78
N ALA A 85 6.30 -4.27 11.78
CA ALA A 85 5.13 -5.06 12.14
C ALA A 85 4.51 -4.59 13.46
N GLY A 86 3.19 -4.51 13.49
CA GLY A 86 2.42 -4.17 14.69
C GLY A 86 2.34 -2.70 15.05
N VAL A 87 3.06 -1.84 14.35
CA VAL A 87 3.00 -0.39 14.61
C VAL A 87 1.75 0.19 13.97
N SER A 88 0.88 0.80 14.79
CA SER A 88 -0.31 1.51 14.31
C SER A 88 0.07 2.89 13.81
N TYR A 89 -0.58 3.32 12.74
CA TYR A 89 -0.36 4.63 12.15
C TYR A 89 -1.61 5.12 11.42
N GLY A 90 -1.58 6.38 11.05
CA GLY A 90 -2.70 7.01 10.36
C GLY A 90 -3.49 7.94 11.26
N PRO A 91 -4.63 8.41 10.79
CA PRO A 91 -5.20 8.08 9.48
C PRO A 91 -4.32 8.50 8.31
N GLU A 92 -4.50 7.80 7.20
CA GLU A 92 -3.87 8.12 5.93
C GLU A 92 -4.85 8.92 5.07
N ARG A 93 -4.32 9.79 4.21
CA ARG A 93 -5.14 10.58 3.32
C ARG A 93 -4.41 10.81 2.00
N ALA A 94 -5.14 10.82 0.91
CA ALA A 94 -4.60 11.29 -0.36
C ALA A 94 -4.79 12.80 -0.49
N GLY A 95 -3.90 13.43 -1.24
CA GLY A 95 -4.06 14.82 -1.62
C GLY A 95 -5.11 15.02 -2.71
N ALA A 96 -5.15 16.24 -3.27
CA ALA A 96 -6.18 16.64 -4.24
C ALA A 96 -6.15 15.83 -5.53
N ASP A 97 -5.01 15.24 -5.88
CA ASP A 97 -4.85 14.44 -7.10
C ASP A 97 -4.86 12.94 -6.82
N GLY A 98 -5.23 12.55 -5.61
CA GLY A 98 -5.18 11.15 -5.21
C GLY A 98 -3.77 10.69 -4.84
N ALA A 99 -3.59 9.38 -4.72
CA ALA A 99 -2.28 8.77 -4.49
C ALA A 99 -2.29 7.33 -4.98
N VAL A 100 -1.16 6.88 -5.48
CA VAL A 100 -0.92 5.47 -5.79
C VAL A 100 0.33 5.04 -5.04
N VAL A 101 0.18 4.00 -4.24
CA VAL A 101 1.24 3.52 -3.35
C VAL A 101 1.44 2.02 -3.60
N LEU A 102 2.70 1.64 -3.80
CA LEU A 102 3.06 0.23 -3.83
C LEU A 102 3.38 -0.21 -2.40
N VAL A 103 2.78 -1.31 -1.94
CA VAL A 103 2.94 -1.81 -0.58
C VAL A 103 3.53 -3.19 -0.64
N VAL A 104 4.72 -3.35 -0.05
CA VAL A 104 5.48 -4.60 -0.10
C VAL A 104 5.70 -5.11 1.33
N SER A 105 5.29 -6.36 1.57
CA SER A 105 5.64 -7.02 2.82
C SER A 105 7.03 -7.63 2.69
N THR A 106 7.91 -7.32 3.65
CA THR A 106 9.29 -7.80 3.63
C THR A 106 9.48 -9.08 4.46
N ASN A 107 8.49 -9.47 5.25
CA ASN A 107 8.56 -10.68 6.07
C ASN A 107 7.16 -11.18 6.45
N GLY A 108 6.67 -12.13 5.71
CA GLY A 108 5.42 -12.80 6.03
C GLY A 108 4.20 -12.25 5.29
N PRO A 109 3.04 -12.83 5.54
CA PRO A 109 1.83 -12.47 4.80
C PRO A 109 1.31 -11.10 5.20
N PHE A 110 0.72 -10.43 4.21
CA PHE A 110 0.05 -9.16 4.42
C PHE A 110 -1.26 -9.36 5.17
N GLY A 111 -1.62 -8.39 5.99
CA GLY A 111 -2.90 -8.34 6.69
C GLY A 111 -3.11 -6.94 7.23
N VAL A 112 -4.32 -6.67 7.73
CA VAL A 112 -4.67 -5.36 8.27
C VAL A 112 -5.37 -5.55 9.62
N ARG A 113 -4.93 -4.79 10.61
CA ARG A 113 -5.59 -4.71 11.90
C ARG A 113 -6.02 -3.26 12.12
N TRP A 114 -7.32 -3.03 12.21
CA TRP A 114 -7.88 -1.69 12.33
C TRP A 114 -7.80 -1.17 13.76
N GLY A 115 -7.60 0.15 13.87
CA GLY A 115 -7.52 0.83 15.14
C GLY A 115 -6.12 0.80 15.73
N HIS A 116 -6.00 1.33 16.94
CA HIS A 116 -4.74 1.28 17.69
C HIS A 116 -4.54 -0.09 18.31
N ALA A 117 -3.31 -0.57 18.24
CA ALA A 117 -2.95 -1.84 18.85
C ALA A 117 -2.97 -1.76 20.37
#